data_4141a82d54baae4bf5dad0b48cb0f581
#
_entry.id   4141a82d54baae4bf5dad0b48cb0f581
#
_cell.length_a   1.000
_cell.length_b   1.000
_cell.length_c   1.000
_cell.angle_alpha   90.00
_cell.angle_beta   90.00
_cell.angle_gamma   90.00
#
_symmetry.space_group_name_H-M   'P 1'
#
loop_
_entity.id
_entity.type
_entity.pdbx_description
1 polymer ?
#
loop_
_entity_poly.entity_id
_entity_poly.type
_entity_poly.pdbx_seq_one_letter_code
_entity_poly.pdbx_strand_id
1 'polypeptide(L)'
;MKPVDLAAETAIVETLKQHGISFTLISEESGVKKFGATSDDCYVTVDPIDGTTNLMHGLPFYACSIAVSRQPMLADVYAGLVADLVHDVAYTAFEGKGAYRDGKKIETSKTASLDEAVVGLDLNTYKVKEIVPKVTALIEKTKHIRHFGANALELCYVANGLTDAFVDVRGKLRTTDVAAGFLIVKEAGGTVTSPDNQALNVELDPKQTLSFIASGNTQIHKKIVSLVKSAC
;
A
#
# COMPACT_ATOMS: atom_id res chain seq x y z
N MET A 1 2.46 -0.84 20.54
CA MET A 1 1.05 -1.16 20.23
C MET A 1 0.14 -0.16 20.88
N LYS A 2 -0.71 0.51 20.12
CA LYS A 2 -1.72 1.42 20.67
C LYS A 2 -3.01 0.63 20.94
N PRO A 3 -3.82 1.01 21.94
CA PRO A 3 -5.03 0.24 22.26
C PRO A 3 -6.02 0.11 21.10
N VAL A 4 -6.11 1.12 20.24
CA VAL A 4 -7.02 1.15 19.11
C VAL A 4 -6.60 0.15 18.00
N ASP A 5 -5.30 0.06 17.70
CA ASP A 5 -4.76 -0.87 16.70
C ASP A 5 -5.00 -2.32 17.14
N LEU A 6 -4.79 -2.61 18.44
CA LEU A 6 -5.06 -3.93 19.01
C LEU A 6 -6.55 -4.29 18.96
N ALA A 7 -7.44 -3.33 19.23
CA ALA A 7 -8.89 -3.57 19.16
C ALA A 7 -9.32 -3.87 17.71
N ALA A 8 -8.79 -3.13 16.73
CA ALA A 8 -9.06 -3.35 15.31
C ALA A 8 -8.52 -4.72 14.85
N GLU A 9 -7.29 -5.09 15.21
CA GLU A 9 -6.74 -6.42 14.91
C GLU A 9 -7.60 -7.54 15.50
N THR A 10 -8.00 -7.38 16.77
CA THR A 10 -8.85 -8.37 17.45
C THR A 10 -10.16 -8.56 16.69
N ALA A 11 -10.83 -7.50 16.28
CA ALA A 11 -12.07 -7.56 15.52
C ALA A 11 -11.89 -8.31 14.18
N ILE A 12 -10.80 -8.05 13.46
CA ILE A 12 -10.48 -8.75 12.21
C ILE A 12 -10.28 -10.25 12.46
N VAL A 13 -9.45 -10.61 13.45
CA VAL A 13 -9.15 -12.00 13.78
C VAL A 13 -10.40 -12.75 14.21
N GLU A 14 -11.21 -12.17 15.09
CA GLU A 14 -12.46 -12.81 15.54
C GLU A 14 -13.45 -13.00 14.39
N THR A 15 -13.56 -12.04 13.48
CA THR A 15 -14.41 -12.17 12.28
C THR A 15 -13.96 -13.34 11.41
N LEU A 16 -12.66 -13.46 11.12
CA LEU A 16 -12.13 -14.57 10.32
C LEU A 16 -12.35 -15.93 11.00
N LYS A 17 -12.14 -16.02 12.32
CA LYS A 17 -12.39 -17.23 13.11
C LYS A 17 -13.86 -17.65 13.11
N GLN A 18 -14.79 -16.69 13.23
CA GLN A 18 -16.24 -16.97 13.18
C GLN A 18 -16.68 -17.57 11.84
N HIS A 19 -15.96 -17.26 10.75
CA HIS A 19 -16.20 -17.87 9.44
C HIS A 19 -15.48 -19.22 9.25
N GLY A 20 -14.83 -19.75 10.29
CA GLY A 20 -14.16 -21.06 10.24
C GLY A 20 -12.89 -21.10 9.38
N ILE A 21 -12.30 -19.94 9.09
CA ILE A 21 -11.09 -19.83 8.26
C ILE A 21 -9.85 -20.16 9.11
N SER A 22 -9.02 -21.09 8.64
CA SER A 22 -7.67 -21.32 9.17
C SER A 22 -6.68 -20.48 8.40
N PHE A 23 -5.79 -19.75 9.10
CA PHE A 23 -4.86 -18.84 8.48
C PHE A 23 -3.62 -18.54 9.32
N THR A 24 -2.56 -18.11 8.68
CA THR A 24 -1.42 -17.48 9.33
C THR A 24 -1.56 -15.96 9.23
N LEU A 25 -1.77 -15.29 10.36
CA LEU A 25 -1.77 -13.83 10.45
C LEU A 25 -0.34 -13.31 10.34
N ILE A 26 -0.16 -12.25 9.56
CA ILE A 26 1.06 -11.43 9.49
C ILE A 26 0.62 -10.00 9.80
N SER A 27 0.86 -9.53 11.01
CA SER A 27 0.36 -8.24 11.49
C SER A 27 1.49 -7.34 11.96
N GLU A 28 1.33 -6.03 11.71
CA GLU A 28 2.17 -5.00 12.28
C GLU A 28 2.23 -5.06 13.80
N GLU A 29 1.08 -5.32 14.43
CA GLU A 29 0.92 -5.19 15.88
C GLU A 29 1.31 -6.44 16.64
N SER A 30 0.84 -7.60 16.22
CA SER A 30 1.03 -8.85 16.95
C SER A 30 2.06 -9.80 16.34
N GLY A 31 2.66 -9.42 15.21
CA GLY A 31 3.63 -10.27 14.50
C GLY A 31 2.97 -11.40 13.74
N VAL A 32 3.63 -12.56 13.71
CA VAL A 32 3.16 -13.75 12.99
C VAL A 32 2.48 -14.71 13.96
N LYS A 33 1.23 -15.08 13.68
CA LYS A 33 0.43 -16.01 14.51
C LYS A 33 -0.37 -16.96 13.64
N LYS A 34 -0.51 -18.22 14.06
CA LYS A 34 -1.36 -19.23 13.39
C LYS A 34 -2.69 -19.38 14.09
N PHE A 35 -3.76 -19.48 13.29
CA PHE A 35 -5.13 -19.69 13.74
C PHE A 35 -5.77 -20.84 12.97
N GLY A 36 -6.48 -21.74 13.67
CA GLY A 36 -7.14 -22.91 13.09
C GLY A 36 -6.30 -24.19 13.19
N ALA A 37 -6.87 -25.31 12.72
CA ALA A 37 -6.31 -26.65 12.87
C ALA A 37 -5.36 -27.06 11.75
N THR A 38 -5.46 -26.46 10.57
CA THR A 38 -4.63 -26.72 9.40
C THR A 38 -3.78 -25.48 9.08
N SER A 39 -2.49 -25.67 8.84
CA SER A 39 -1.54 -24.57 8.64
C SER A 39 -1.43 -24.09 7.19
N ASP A 40 -2.24 -24.65 6.28
CA ASP A 40 -1.95 -24.57 4.84
C ASP A 40 -2.95 -23.74 4.04
N ASP A 41 -3.91 -23.06 4.72
CA ASP A 41 -5.01 -22.48 3.98
C ASP A 41 -4.68 -21.13 3.35
N CYS A 42 -4.14 -20.18 4.10
CA CYS A 42 -3.69 -18.88 3.55
C CYS A 42 -2.90 -18.04 4.56
N TYR A 43 -2.24 -17.02 4.06
CA TYR A 43 -1.62 -15.96 4.88
C TYR A 43 -2.51 -14.72 4.80
N VAL A 44 -2.81 -14.14 5.96
CA VAL A 44 -3.58 -12.88 6.06
C VAL A 44 -2.66 -11.80 6.61
N THR A 45 -2.29 -10.87 5.75
CA THR A 45 -1.42 -9.74 6.10
C THR A 45 -2.28 -8.54 6.46
N VAL A 46 -2.07 -7.96 7.64
CA VAL A 46 -2.93 -6.91 8.19
C VAL A 46 -2.10 -5.73 8.69
N ASP A 47 -2.49 -4.53 8.28
CA ASP A 47 -2.30 -3.30 9.04
C ASP A 47 -3.68 -2.87 9.54
N PRO A 48 -3.95 -2.98 10.84
CA PRO A 48 -5.28 -2.69 11.39
C PRO A 48 -5.66 -1.22 11.24
N ILE A 49 -4.68 -0.30 11.38
CA ILE A 49 -4.88 1.15 11.19
C ILE A 49 -3.64 1.78 10.54
N ASP A 50 -3.59 1.74 9.21
CA ASP A 50 -2.66 2.55 8.44
C ASP A 50 -2.98 4.04 8.60
N GLY A 51 -1.98 4.83 8.99
CA GLY A 51 -2.17 6.23 9.32
C GLY A 51 -2.53 6.49 10.79
N THR A 52 -2.07 5.67 11.74
CA THR A 52 -2.33 5.86 13.18
C THR A 52 -1.95 7.25 13.69
N THR A 53 -0.91 7.87 13.12
CA THR A 53 -0.56 9.26 13.46
C THR A 53 -1.67 10.23 13.08
N ASN A 54 -2.26 10.07 11.90
CA ASN A 54 -3.38 10.89 11.44
C ASN A 54 -4.59 10.71 12.37
N LEU A 55 -4.95 9.47 12.69
CA LEU A 55 -6.04 9.18 13.63
C LEU A 55 -5.82 9.88 14.97
N MET A 56 -4.63 9.78 15.56
CA MET A 56 -4.31 10.37 16.87
C MET A 56 -4.36 11.90 16.87
N HIS A 57 -4.13 12.54 15.74
CA HIS A 57 -4.20 13.99 15.57
C HIS A 57 -5.55 14.48 15.01
N GLY A 58 -6.50 13.58 14.77
CA GLY A 58 -7.81 13.93 14.19
C GLY A 58 -7.74 14.34 12.70
N LEU A 59 -6.68 13.94 12.00
CA LEU A 59 -6.57 14.15 10.55
C LEU A 59 -7.38 13.07 9.83
N PRO A 60 -8.34 13.44 8.94
CA PRO A 60 -9.30 12.49 8.39
C PRO A 60 -8.70 11.71 7.19
N PHE A 61 -7.63 10.95 7.42
CA PHE A 61 -7.00 10.11 6.39
C PHE A 61 -6.27 8.93 7.04
N TYR A 62 -6.97 7.82 7.21
CA TYR A 62 -6.47 6.55 7.76
C TYR A 62 -7.36 5.40 7.31
N ALA A 63 -6.81 4.20 7.26
CA ALA A 63 -7.47 3.03 6.69
C ALA A 63 -7.13 1.74 7.43
N CYS A 64 -7.92 0.70 7.21
CA CYS A 64 -7.57 -0.67 7.52
C CYS A 64 -7.14 -1.38 6.23
N SER A 65 -6.02 -2.11 6.26
CA SER A 65 -5.46 -2.83 5.12
C SER A 65 -5.39 -4.32 5.41
N ILE A 66 -6.00 -5.15 4.54
CA ILE A 66 -6.02 -6.62 4.66
C ILE A 66 -5.67 -7.22 3.31
N ALA A 67 -4.66 -8.07 3.27
CA ALA A 67 -4.29 -8.84 2.09
C ALA A 67 -4.31 -10.33 2.38
N VAL A 68 -4.68 -11.13 1.39
CA VAL A 68 -4.64 -12.60 1.48
C VAL A 68 -3.72 -13.14 0.41
N SER A 69 -2.79 -14.01 0.80
CA SER A 69 -1.81 -14.61 -0.10
C SER A 69 -1.71 -16.14 0.08
N ARG A 70 -1.28 -16.83 -0.99
CA ARG A 70 -1.06 -18.29 -0.98
C ARG A 70 0.23 -18.67 -0.29
N GLN A 71 1.26 -17.82 -0.40
CA GLN A 71 2.55 -17.94 0.26
C GLN A 71 2.85 -16.61 0.96
N PRO A 72 3.77 -16.56 1.93
CA PRO A 72 4.13 -15.31 2.60
C PRO A 72 5.01 -14.41 1.70
N MET A 73 4.53 -14.16 0.47
CA MET A 73 5.22 -13.36 -0.54
C MET A 73 4.27 -12.32 -1.14
N LEU A 74 4.77 -11.11 -1.38
CA LEU A 74 3.99 -10.02 -1.96
C LEU A 74 3.43 -10.38 -3.35
N ALA A 75 4.19 -11.14 -4.14
CA ALA A 75 3.77 -11.59 -5.47
C ALA A 75 2.61 -12.59 -5.43
N ASP A 76 2.41 -13.29 -4.31
CA ASP A 76 1.39 -14.33 -4.15
C ASP A 76 0.07 -13.81 -3.53
N VAL A 77 -0.03 -12.49 -3.32
CA VAL A 77 -1.27 -11.84 -2.88
C VAL A 77 -2.33 -11.97 -3.97
N TYR A 78 -3.46 -12.60 -3.64
CA TYR A 78 -4.56 -12.83 -4.57
C TYR A 78 -5.87 -12.13 -4.21
N ALA A 79 -5.98 -11.60 -2.98
CA ALA A 79 -7.11 -10.79 -2.55
C ALA A 79 -6.61 -9.63 -1.69
N GLY A 80 -7.19 -8.46 -1.86
CA GLY A 80 -6.86 -7.25 -1.11
C GLY A 80 -8.09 -6.42 -0.79
N LEU A 81 -8.11 -5.88 0.42
CA LEU A 81 -9.10 -4.93 0.92
C LEU A 81 -8.37 -3.77 1.60
N VAL A 82 -8.73 -2.56 1.24
CA VAL A 82 -8.39 -1.34 2.00
C VAL A 82 -9.69 -0.60 2.31
N ALA A 83 -10.00 -0.46 3.59
CA ALA A 83 -11.18 0.26 4.05
C ALA A 83 -10.78 1.66 4.54
N ASP A 84 -11.26 2.71 3.87
CA ASP A 84 -11.18 4.09 4.33
C ASP A 84 -12.10 4.24 5.54
N LEU A 85 -11.53 4.37 6.72
CA LEU A 85 -12.27 4.42 7.99
C LEU A 85 -12.88 5.79 8.27
N VAL A 86 -12.61 6.78 7.41
CA VAL A 86 -13.17 8.14 7.54
C VAL A 86 -14.41 8.31 6.67
N HIS A 87 -14.34 7.80 5.44
CA HIS A 87 -15.38 8.05 4.44
C HIS A 87 -16.30 6.84 4.20
N ASP A 88 -16.09 5.73 4.96
CA ASP A 88 -16.85 4.48 4.81
C ASP A 88 -16.79 3.93 3.37
N VAL A 89 -15.59 3.91 2.79
CA VAL A 89 -15.32 3.46 1.43
C VAL A 89 -14.43 2.23 1.46
N ALA A 90 -14.78 1.20 0.70
CA ALA A 90 -13.99 -0.03 0.57
C ALA A 90 -13.38 -0.15 -0.83
N TYR A 91 -12.06 -0.30 -0.89
CA TYR A 91 -11.31 -0.69 -2.08
C TYR A 91 -11.01 -2.17 -2.03
N THR A 92 -11.35 -2.92 -3.06
CA THR A 92 -11.13 -4.38 -3.12
C THR A 92 -10.53 -4.77 -4.45
N ALA A 93 -9.72 -5.84 -4.43
CA ALA A 93 -9.26 -6.50 -5.64
C ALA A 93 -9.11 -8.01 -5.43
N PHE A 94 -9.32 -8.75 -6.50
CA PHE A 94 -8.96 -10.16 -6.61
C PHE A 94 -8.11 -10.36 -7.86
N GLU A 95 -7.09 -11.20 -7.74
CA GLU A 95 -6.17 -11.52 -8.85
C GLU A 95 -6.94 -11.90 -10.12
N GLY A 96 -6.69 -11.17 -11.21
CA GLY A 96 -7.32 -11.36 -12.52
C GLY A 96 -8.80 -10.95 -12.60
N LYS A 97 -9.35 -10.26 -11.58
CA LYS A 97 -10.76 -9.83 -11.57
C LYS A 97 -10.94 -8.31 -11.63
N GLY A 98 -9.84 -7.57 -11.56
CA GLY A 98 -9.85 -6.11 -11.49
C GLY A 98 -10.01 -5.56 -10.07
N ALA A 99 -9.96 -4.23 -9.97
CA ALA A 99 -10.11 -3.49 -8.72
C ALA A 99 -11.46 -2.76 -8.67
N TYR A 100 -11.97 -2.60 -7.45
CA TYR A 100 -13.29 -2.01 -7.21
C TYR A 100 -13.26 -1.04 -6.03
N ARG A 101 -14.07 0.00 -6.11
CA ARG A 101 -14.43 0.89 -5.00
C ARG A 101 -15.93 0.76 -4.75
N ASP A 102 -16.33 0.30 -3.58
CA ASP A 102 -17.74 0.07 -3.22
C ASP A 102 -18.50 -0.76 -4.27
N GLY A 103 -17.85 -1.83 -4.77
CA GLY A 103 -18.39 -2.70 -5.81
C GLY A 103 -18.39 -2.12 -7.23
N LYS A 104 -17.96 -0.89 -7.43
CA LYS A 104 -17.82 -0.27 -8.76
C LYS A 104 -16.38 -0.43 -9.25
N LYS A 105 -16.22 -0.95 -10.48
CA LYS A 105 -14.90 -1.11 -11.08
C LYS A 105 -14.18 0.23 -11.20
N ILE A 106 -12.90 0.24 -10.84
CA ILE A 106 -12.02 1.41 -10.94
C ILE A 106 -10.86 1.15 -11.91
N GLU A 107 -10.30 2.23 -12.42
CA GLU A 107 -9.14 2.23 -13.29
C GLU A 107 -8.21 3.38 -12.90
N THR A 108 -6.93 3.19 -13.14
CA THR A 108 -5.91 4.20 -12.89
C THR A 108 -6.00 5.38 -13.86
N SER A 109 -5.34 6.50 -13.49
CA SER A 109 -5.21 7.68 -14.33
C SER A 109 -4.45 7.40 -15.62
N LYS A 110 -4.78 8.16 -16.68
CA LYS A 110 -4.08 8.18 -17.97
C LYS A 110 -3.11 9.36 -18.12
N THR A 111 -2.94 10.18 -17.09
CA THR A 111 -2.01 11.32 -17.07
C THR A 111 -0.59 10.83 -17.38
N ALA A 112 0.02 11.41 -18.40
CA ALA A 112 1.35 11.01 -18.87
C ALA A 112 2.44 12.10 -18.66
N SER A 113 2.05 13.31 -18.26
CA SER A 113 2.95 14.42 -17.98
C SER A 113 3.08 14.70 -16.48
N LEU A 114 4.30 14.92 -16.00
CA LEU A 114 4.55 15.33 -14.61
C LEU A 114 4.05 16.75 -14.32
N ASP A 115 3.96 17.61 -15.35
CA ASP A 115 3.43 18.96 -15.22
C ASP A 115 1.92 19.01 -14.89
N GLU A 116 1.21 17.88 -15.14
CA GLU A 116 -0.21 17.76 -14.87
C GLU A 116 -0.48 16.78 -13.71
N ALA A 117 0.53 16.00 -13.33
CA ALA A 117 0.39 14.91 -12.38
C ALA A 117 0.25 15.38 -10.93
N VAL A 118 -0.55 14.63 -10.18
CA VAL A 118 -0.59 14.66 -8.72
C VAL A 118 0.18 13.44 -8.21
N VAL A 119 1.31 13.68 -7.55
CA VAL A 119 2.20 12.61 -7.06
C VAL A 119 2.23 12.62 -5.53
N GLY A 120 1.88 11.48 -4.93
CA GLY A 120 2.11 11.20 -3.52
C GLY A 120 3.61 10.97 -3.29
N LEU A 121 4.17 11.59 -2.25
CA LEU A 121 5.58 11.42 -1.90
C LEU A 121 5.74 11.44 -0.39
N ASP A 122 6.20 10.34 0.19
CA ASP A 122 6.44 10.29 1.63
C ASP A 122 7.88 10.70 1.98
N LEU A 123 7.99 11.76 2.77
CA LEU A 123 9.26 12.33 3.25
C LEU A 123 9.43 12.24 4.77
N ASN A 124 8.60 11.44 5.46
CA ASN A 124 8.71 11.23 6.91
C ASN A 124 9.98 10.45 7.27
N THR A 125 11.09 11.16 7.44
CA THR A 125 12.38 10.54 7.75
C THR A 125 13.27 11.47 8.57
N TYR A 126 14.10 10.89 9.43
CA TYR A 126 15.23 11.60 10.06
C TYR A 126 16.47 11.63 9.15
N LYS A 127 16.48 10.85 8.05
CA LYS A 127 17.57 10.76 7.08
C LYS A 127 17.38 11.72 5.90
N VAL A 128 17.00 12.96 6.19
CA VAL A 128 16.66 13.98 5.17
C VAL A 128 17.77 14.14 4.15
N LYS A 129 19.05 14.21 4.59
CA LYS A 129 20.22 14.38 3.71
C LYS A 129 20.45 13.19 2.76
N GLU A 130 19.95 12.01 3.09
CA GLU A 130 20.07 10.80 2.26
C GLU A 130 18.86 10.66 1.31
N ILE A 131 17.68 11.03 1.76
CA ILE A 131 16.42 10.76 1.04
C ILE A 131 16.04 11.89 0.09
N VAL A 132 16.12 13.15 0.54
CA VAL A 132 15.69 14.29 -0.28
C VAL A 132 16.45 14.37 -1.61
N PRO A 133 17.78 14.17 -1.69
CA PRO A 133 18.49 14.15 -2.97
C PRO A 133 17.93 13.14 -3.97
N LYS A 134 17.44 11.98 -3.50
CA LYS A 134 16.88 10.92 -4.36
C LYS A 134 15.59 11.33 -5.07
N VAL A 135 14.89 12.32 -4.57
CA VAL A 135 13.57 12.75 -5.09
C VAL A 135 13.55 14.21 -5.53
N THR A 136 14.66 14.95 -5.37
CA THR A 136 14.74 16.37 -5.73
C THR A 136 14.32 16.61 -7.17
N ALA A 137 14.88 15.85 -8.12
CA ALA A 137 14.54 16.00 -9.54
C ALA A 137 13.07 15.66 -9.85
N LEU A 138 12.46 14.75 -9.09
CA LEU A 138 11.03 14.46 -9.19
C LEU A 138 10.20 15.63 -8.68
N ILE A 139 10.55 16.20 -7.53
CA ILE A 139 9.85 17.35 -6.94
C ILE A 139 9.90 18.56 -7.89
N GLU A 140 11.07 18.86 -8.46
CA GLU A 140 11.27 20.00 -9.37
C GLU A 140 10.43 19.89 -10.66
N LYS A 141 10.17 18.66 -11.12
CA LYS A 141 9.42 18.40 -12.37
C LYS A 141 7.95 18.06 -12.16
N THR A 142 7.49 17.93 -10.91
CA THR A 142 6.11 17.61 -10.60
C THR A 142 5.39 18.85 -10.06
N LYS A 143 4.30 19.24 -10.70
CA LYS A 143 3.54 20.43 -10.31
C LYS A 143 2.83 20.27 -8.97
N HIS A 144 2.29 19.09 -8.68
CA HIS A 144 1.46 18.84 -7.49
C HIS A 144 1.99 17.66 -6.69
N ILE A 145 2.66 17.96 -5.57
CA ILE A 145 3.09 16.95 -4.59
C ILE A 145 2.07 16.88 -3.45
N ARG A 146 1.81 15.66 -2.97
CA ARG A 146 0.98 15.39 -1.79
C ARG A 146 1.71 14.45 -0.85
N HIS A 147 1.36 14.53 0.42
CA HIS A 147 1.72 13.57 1.45
C HIS A 147 0.54 13.46 2.41
N PHE A 148 -0.16 12.33 2.37
CA PHE A 148 -1.38 12.14 3.15
C PHE A 148 -1.13 11.35 4.42
N GLY A 149 -0.15 10.44 4.44
CA GLY A 149 0.33 9.75 5.63
C GLY A 149 -0.46 8.49 6.02
N ALA A 150 -1.15 7.86 5.05
CA ALA A 150 -1.68 6.51 5.13
C ALA A 150 -1.42 5.80 3.80
N ASN A 151 -0.48 4.88 3.81
CA ASN A 151 0.15 4.38 2.59
C ASN A 151 -0.76 3.44 1.78
N ALA A 152 -1.53 2.60 2.46
CA ALA A 152 -2.52 1.73 1.82
C ALA A 152 -3.58 2.54 1.07
N LEU A 153 -4.03 3.64 1.70
CA LEU A 153 -5.05 4.51 1.10
C LEU A 153 -4.46 5.37 -0.04
N GLU A 154 -3.20 5.81 0.08
CA GLU A 154 -2.49 6.50 -1.02
C GLU A 154 -2.34 5.59 -2.25
N LEU A 155 -2.07 4.30 -2.07
CA LEU A 155 -2.07 3.31 -3.16
C LEU A 155 -3.46 3.17 -3.79
N CYS A 156 -4.53 3.16 -2.98
CA CYS A 156 -5.90 3.13 -3.49
C CYS A 156 -6.25 4.38 -4.28
N TYR A 157 -5.70 5.54 -3.93
CA TYR A 157 -5.89 6.77 -4.71
C TYR A 157 -5.21 6.69 -6.07
N VAL A 158 -4.03 6.05 -6.18
CA VAL A 158 -3.42 5.72 -7.48
C VAL A 158 -4.32 4.78 -8.27
N ALA A 159 -4.82 3.71 -7.65
CA ALA A 159 -5.68 2.73 -8.30
C ALA A 159 -7.00 3.32 -8.83
N ASN A 160 -7.53 4.32 -8.14
CA ASN A 160 -8.78 5.01 -8.51
C ASN A 160 -8.57 6.27 -9.38
N GLY A 161 -7.32 6.55 -9.79
CA GLY A 161 -6.97 7.69 -10.62
C GLY A 161 -7.14 9.07 -9.96
N LEU A 162 -7.24 9.12 -8.62
CA LEU A 162 -7.29 10.36 -7.84
C LEU A 162 -5.91 11.00 -7.72
N THR A 163 -4.87 10.17 -7.66
CA THR A 163 -3.48 10.56 -7.82
C THR A 163 -2.85 9.75 -8.97
N ASP A 164 -1.80 10.28 -9.58
CA ASP A 164 -1.17 9.67 -10.74
C ASP A 164 -0.02 8.73 -10.37
N ALA A 165 0.58 8.95 -9.20
CA ALA A 165 1.61 8.09 -8.66
C ALA A 165 1.73 8.25 -7.14
N PHE A 166 2.35 7.24 -6.50
CA PHE A 166 2.83 7.31 -5.13
C PHE A 166 4.26 6.74 -5.06
N VAL A 167 5.17 7.49 -4.43
CA VAL A 167 6.61 7.19 -4.38
C VAL A 167 7.08 7.14 -2.93
N ASP A 168 7.71 6.05 -2.55
CA ASP A 168 8.44 5.93 -1.30
C ASP A 168 9.83 5.34 -1.55
N VAL A 169 10.87 6.11 -1.26
CA VAL A 169 12.27 5.71 -1.42
C VAL A 169 13.03 5.63 -0.10
N ARG A 170 12.30 5.63 1.03
CA ARG A 170 12.89 5.69 2.37
C ARG A 170 13.38 4.33 2.87
N GLY A 171 12.88 3.20 2.30
CA GLY A 171 13.13 1.86 2.82
C GLY A 171 12.54 1.62 4.20
N LYS A 172 11.41 2.23 4.50
CA LYS A 172 10.75 2.19 5.82
C LYS A 172 9.36 1.59 5.81
N LEU A 173 8.71 1.58 4.66
CA LEU A 173 7.38 1.00 4.54
C LEU A 173 7.43 -0.49 4.75
N ARG A 174 6.59 -0.99 5.62
CA ARG A 174 6.46 -2.43 5.87
C ARG A 174 5.62 -3.08 4.79
N THR A 175 5.81 -4.37 4.61
CA THR A 175 5.00 -5.14 3.66
C THR A 175 3.53 -5.19 4.07
N THR A 176 3.21 -5.08 5.36
CA THR A 176 1.84 -4.96 5.89
C THR A 176 1.10 -3.73 5.36
N ASP A 177 1.79 -2.60 5.22
CA ASP A 177 1.22 -1.34 4.77
C ASP A 177 0.93 -1.34 3.26
N VAL A 178 1.59 -2.22 2.50
CA VAL A 178 1.61 -2.20 1.03
C VAL A 178 0.83 -3.36 0.40
N ALA A 179 0.72 -4.51 1.08
CA ALA A 179 0.30 -5.77 0.45
C ALA A 179 -1.07 -5.69 -0.26
N ALA A 180 -2.09 -5.13 0.36
CA ALA A 180 -3.41 -4.98 -0.26
C ALA A 180 -3.38 -3.94 -1.38
N GLY A 181 -2.82 -2.75 -1.12
CA GLY A 181 -2.71 -1.66 -2.09
C GLY A 181 -1.91 -2.05 -3.33
N PHE A 182 -0.87 -2.88 -3.18
CA PHE A 182 -0.09 -3.43 -4.30
C PHE A 182 -0.97 -4.20 -5.29
N LEU A 183 -1.80 -5.12 -4.81
CA LEU A 183 -2.72 -5.86 -5.66
C LEU A 183 -3.77 -4.93 -6.28
N ILE A 184 -4.35 -4.02 -5.48
CA ILE A 184 -5.39 -3.10 -5.94
C ILE A 184 -4.87 -2.22 -7.08
N VAL A 185 -3.65 -1.66 -6.99
CA VAL A 185 -3.04 -0.88 -8.07
C VAL A 185 -2.82 -1.72 -9.32
N LYS A 186 -2.30 -2.94 -9.20
CA LYS A 186 -2.07 -3.85 -10.33
C LYS A 186 -3.37 -4.20 -11.04
N GLU A 187 -4.39 -4.57 -10.29
CA GLU A 187 -5.71 -4.96 -10.82
C GLU A 187 -6.48 -3.77 -11.43
N ALA A 188 -6.18 -2.53 -11.00
CA ALA A 188 -6.69 -1.32 -11.63
C ALA A 188 -5.95 -0.93 -12.93
N GLY A 189 -4.89 -1.65 -13.31
CA GLY A 189 -4.07 -1.39 -14.51
C GLY A 189 -2.84 -0.53 -14.27
N GLY A 190 -2.48 -0.26 -13.01
CA GLY A 190 -1.28 0.47 -12.64
C GLY A 190 0.00 -0.38 -12.66
N THR A 191 1.12 0.27 -12.41
CA THR A 191 2.45 -0.34 -12.35
C THR A 191 3.08 -0.07 -11.00
N VAL A 192 3.60 -1.11 -10.34
CA VAL A 192 4.34 -1.00 -9.07
C VAL A 192 5.67 -1.72 -9.19
N THR A 193 6.76 -1.01 -8.92
CA THR A 193 8.14 -1.56 -8.95
C THR A 193 8.97 -1.04 -7.80
N SER A 194 10.16 -1.63 -7.59
CA SER A 194 11.21 -0.99 -6.80
C SER A 194 11.68 0.31 -7.50
N PRO A 195 12.39 1.22 -6.80
CA PRO A 195 13.02 2.39 -7.42
C PRO A 195 13.95 2.03 -8.59
N ASP A 196 14.53 0.82 -8.57
CA ASP A 196 15.38 0.29 -9.65
C ASP A 196 14.60 -0.33 -10.80
N ASN A 197 13.28 -0.14 -10.83
CA ASN A 197 12.39 -0.68 -11.87
C ASN A 197 12.40 -2.22 -11.92
N GLN A 198 12.61 -2.87 -10.78
CA GLN A 198 12.50 -4.33 -10.66
C GLN A 198 11.14 -4.71 -10.08
N ALA A 199 10.67 -5.90 -10.40
CA ALA A 199 9.48 -6.46 -9.78
C ALA A 199 9.66 -6.54 -8.25
N LEU A 200 8.63 -6.15 -7.50
CA LEU A 200 8.62 -6.32 -6.05
C LEU A 200 8.26 -7.77 -5.73
N ASN A 201 9.25 -8.53 -5.32
CA ASN A 201 9.08 -9.89 -4.82
C ASN A 201 9.76 -9.99 -3.46
N VAL A 202 9.06 -9.55 -2.42
CA VAL A 202 9.54 -9.48 -1.04
C VAL A 202 8.67 -10.35 -0.15
N GLU A 203 9.26 -10.87 0.92
CA GLU A 203 8.54 -11.64 1.93
C GLU A 203 7.54 -10.73 2.67
N LEU A 204 6.35 -11.27 2.95
CA LEU A 204 5.37 -10.66 3.83
C LEU A 204 5.75 -10.95 5.27
N ASP A 205 6.37 -9.98 5.91
CA ASP A 205 6.83 -10.04 7.30
C ASP A 205 6.65 -8.66 7.96
N PRO A 206 6.22 -8.58 9.23
CA PRO A 206 5.99 -7.30 9.91
C PRO A 206 7.23 -6.39 10.02
N LYS A 207 8.42 -6.98 9.89
CA LYS A 207 9.71 -6.26 9.98
C LYS A 207 10.32 -5.99 8.61
N GLN A 208 9.84 -6.67 7.57
CA GLN A 208 10.34 -6.47 6.22
C GLN A 208 9.90 -5.11 5.70
N THR A 209 10.87 -4.31 5.30
CA THR A 209 10.62 -2.99 4.71
C THR A 209 11.02 -2.92 3.25
N LEU A 210 10.42 -1.98 2.53
CA LEU A 210 10.66 -1.78 1.11
C LEU A 210 10.59 -0.30 0.72
N SER A 211 11.08 -0.03 -0.48
CA SER A 211 10.83 1.20 -1.24
C SER A 211 10.12 0.83 -2.53
N PHE A 212 9.24 1.70 -3.02
CA PHE A 212 8.53 1.43 -4.27
C PHE A 212 8.14 2.71 -5.01
N ILE A 213 7.78 2.53 -6.28
CA ILE A 213 7.12 3.50 -7.13
C ILE A 213 5.84 2.84 -7.65
N ALA A 214 4.68 3.38 -7.28
CA ALA A 214 3.38 3.01 -7.83
C ALA A 214 2.90 4.13 -8.78
N SER A 215 2.37 3.78 -9.94
CA SER A 215 1.95 4.75 -10.95
C SER A 215 0.73 4.26 -11.73
N GLY A 216 -0.11 5.19 -12.14
CA GLY A 216 -1.32 4.89 -12.90
C GLY A 216 -1.06 4.30 -14.28
N ASN A 217 0.07 4.59 -14.90
CA ASN A 217 0.42 4.03 -16.21
C ASN A 217 1.94 3.96 -16.43
N THR A 218 2.34 3.19 -17.45
CA THR A 218 3.75 2.94 -17.75
C THR A 218 4.51 4.16 -18.24
N GLN A 219 3.85 5.16 -18.81
CA GLN A 219 4.52 6.37 -19.33
C GLN A 219 5.01 7.25 -18.19
N ILE A 220 4.14 7.57 -17.24
CA ILE A 220 4.51 8.36 -16.06
C ILE A 220 5.47 7.56 -15.17
N HIS A 221 5.26 6.24 -15.05
CA HIS A 221 6.13 5.35 -14.28
C HIS A 221 7.59 5.43 -14.74
N LYS A 222 7.85 5.30 -16.05
CA LYS A 222 9.20 5.39 -16.62
C LYS A 222 9.85 6.74 -16.34
N LYS A 223 9.08 7.84 -16.42
CA LYS A 223 9.58 9.19 -16.10
C LYS A 223 9.99 9.30 -14.64
N ILE A 224 9.14 8.85 -13.71
CA ILE A 224 9.43 8.88 -12.27
C ILE A 224 10.67 8.04 -11.96
N VAL A 225 10.73 6.79 -12.44
CA VAL A 225 11.89 5.90 -12.26
C VAL A 225 13.18 6.56 -12.74
N SER A 226 13.18 7.21 -13.91
CA SER A 226 14.38 7.88 -14.42
C SER A 226 14.86 9.01 -13.53
N LEU A 227 13.95 9.77 -12.92
CA LEU A 227 14.27 10.89 -12.03
C LEU A 227 14.75 10.43 -10.65
N VAL A 228 14.20 9.34 -10.14
CA VAL A 228 14.63 8.75 -8.87
C VAL A 228 15.99 8.07 -9.00
N LYS A 229 16.26 7.32 -10.07
CA LYS A 229 17.56 6.66 -10.32
C LYS A 229 18.72 7.62 -10.52
N SER A 230 18.49 8.75 -11.15
CA SER A 230 19.56 9.74 -11.40
C SER A 230 20.11 10.40 -10.14
N ALA A 231 19.51 10.12 -8.98
CA ALA A 231 19.93 10.64 -7.68
C ALA A 231 20.65 9.58 -6.80
N CYS A 232 20.86 8.37 -7.31
CA CYS A 232 21.68 7.32 -6.73
C CYS A 232 23.04 7.27 -7.41
#